data_004c85e749c3fef2179ada9c1d691733
#
_entry.id   004c85e749c3fef2179ada9c1d691733
#
_cell.length_a   1.000
_cell.length_b   1.000
_cell.length_c   1.000
_cell.angle_alpha   90.00
_cell.angle_beta   90.00
_cell.angle_gamma   90.00
#
_symmetry.space_group_name_H-M   'P 1'
#
loop_
_entity.id
_entity.type
_entity.pdbx_description
1 polymer ?
#
loop_
_entity_poly.entity_id
_entity_poly.type
_entity_poly.pdbx_seq_one_letter_code
_entity_poly.pdbx_strand_id
1 'polypeptide(L)'
;MAKFTENSQCKKCRRAGEKLFLKGEKCSSAKCPMIKRNFPPGMHGAGKRPRKLTNYGRQLLEKQKAKRIYGLQEKQFRNYFEKALKKTGNTSDWLFRFLESRLDNTVYRLGFAPSRRQARQIVSHGHIAVNGRKIDIPSYQIKVGDIIGIKEKSLQSKLFGDLKNRLKKGEGLAPWLNLSGEDLKAKVIARPNPGDLAVNVDWRTIVEFYSK
;
A
#
# COMPACT_ATOMS: atom_id res chain seq x y z
N MET A 1 20.94 -10.75 -2.82
CA MET A 1 19.60 -10.37 -2.31
C MET A 1 19.69 -10.09 -0.82
N ALA A 2 19.47 -8.86 -0.37
CA ALA A 2 19.53 -8.54 1.06
C ALA A 2 18.40 -9.29 1.79
N LYS A 3 18.76 -10.11 2.79
CA LYS A 3 17.82 -10.78 3.69
C LYS A 3 16.97 -9.71 4.41
N PHE A 4 15.76 -9.48 3.93
CA PHE A 4 14.79 -8.64 4.61
C PHE A 4 14.32 -9.38 5.88
N THR A 5 15.01 -9.16 6.98
CA THR A 5 14.59 -9.72 8.27
C THR A 5 13.22 -9.14 8.64
N GLU A 6 12.36 -9.96 9.22
CA GLU A 6 10.99 -9.55 9.64
C GLU A 6 10.97 -8.28 10.51
N ASN A 7 11.99 -8.09 11.33
CA ASN A 7 12.14 -6.92 12.19
C ASN A 7 12.39 -5.60 11.44
N SER A 8 12.87 -5.64 10.17
CA SER A 8 13.16 -4.43 9.41
C SER A 8 11.90 -3.60 9.11
N GLN A 9 10.74 -4.22 8.90
CA GLN A 9 9.48 -3.49 8.62
C GLN A 9 8.97 -2.72 9.85
N CYS A 10 9.04 -3.34 11.04
CA CYS A 10 8.65 -2.65 12.28
C CYS A 10 9.57 -1.47 12.62
N LYS A 11 10.85 -1.52 12.22
CA LYS A 11 11.76 -0.37 12.33
C LYS A 11 11.27 0.82 11.49
N LYS A 12 10.63 0.58 10.33
CA LYS A 12 10.06 1.65 9.48
C LYS A 12 8.88 2.35 10.17
N CYS A 13 7.96 1.60 10.79
CA CYS A 13 6.87 2.16 11.58
C CYS A 13 7.40 3.00 12.75
N ARG A 14 8.33 2.44 13.54
CA ARG A 14 8.97 3.13 14.66
C ARG A 14 9.71 4.40 14.23
N ARG A 15 10.33 4.42 13.05
CA ARG A 15 10.97 5.61 12.49
C ARG A 15 9.96 6.66 12.01
N ALA A 16 8.78 6.24 11.56
CA ALA A 16 7.70 7.13 11.18
C ALA A 16 6.91 7.67 12.38
N GLY A 17 7.03 7.03 13.56
CA GLY A 17 6.26 7.38 14.76
C GLY A 17 4.82 6.84 14.73
N GLU A 18 4.41 6.09 13.69
CA GLU A 18 3.04 5.62 13.51
C GLU A 18 2.97 4.23 12.87
N LYS A 19 1.79 3.58 12.96
CA LYS A 19 1.55 2.28 12.32
C LYS A 19 1.34 2.46 10.81
N LEU A 20 2.20 1.85 9.99
CA LEU A 20 2.10 1.85 8.53
C LEU A 20 1.46 0.56 7.97
N PHE A 21 0.99 -0.33 8.82
CA PHE A 21 0.33 -1.60 8.47
C PHE A 21 1.08 -2.47 7.43
N LEU A 22 2.41 -2.61 7.59
CA LEU A 22 3.28 -3.28 6.63
C LEU A 22 3.30 -4.81 6.72
N LYS A 23 2.79 -5.38 7.83
CA LYS A 23 2.81 -6.82 8.13
C LYS A 23 1.42 -7.47 8.19
N GLY A 24 0.37 -6.76 7.82
CA GLY A 24 -1.02 -7.25 7.85
C GLY A 24 -1.51 -7.52 9.28
N GLU A 25 -2.10 -8.67 9.54
CA GLU A 25 -2.76 -9.03 10.81
C GLU A 25 -1.92 -8.77 12.06
N LYS A 26 -0.60 -8.97 11.97
CA LYS A 26 0.31 -8.67 13.09
C LYS A 26 0.30 -7.19 13.49
N CYS A 27 0.00 -6.28 12.57
CA CYS A 27 -0.08 -4.86 12.85
C CYS A 27 -1.34 -4.46 13.61
N SER A 28 -2.41 -5.22 13.47
CA SER A 28 -3.68 -5.04 14.18
C SER A 28 -3.70 -5.75 15.54
N SER A 29 -2.84 -6.76 15.73
CA SER A 29 -2.78 -7.54 16.98
C SER A 29 -1.97 -6.84 18.09
N ALA A 30 -2.16 -7.28 19.34
CA ALA A 30 -1.37 -6.86 20.51
C ALA A 30 0.14 -7.16 20.38
N LYS A 31 0.53 -8.06 19.45
CA LYS A 31 1.93 -8.39 19.15
C LYS A 31 2.65 -7.33 18.33
N CYS A 32 1.98 -6.23 17.96
CA CYS A 32 2.59 -5.14 17.19
C CYS A 32 3.66 -4.41 18.03
N PRO A 33 4.93 -4.33 17.58
CA PRO A 33 5.99 -3.65 18.32
C PRO A 33 5.73 -2.15 18.58
N MET A 34 4.85 -1.49 17.81
CA MET A 34 4.48 -0.09 18.05
C MET A 34 3.72 0.11 19.36
N ILE A 35 3.10 -0.92 19.93
CA ILE A 35 2.39 -0.84 21.21
C ILE A 35 3.41 -0.76 22.36
N LYS A 36 4.44 -1.62 22.32
CA LYS A 36 5.43 -1.72 23.41
C LYS A 36 6.66 -0.82 23.22
N ARG A 37 7.01 -0.48 21.97
CA ARG A 37 8.25 0.22 21.58
C ARG A 37 7.96 1.29 20.54
N ASN A 38 7.21 2.33 20.88
CA ASN A 38 6.79 3.42 19.99
C ASN A 38 7.90 4.46 19.71
N PHE A 39 9.11 4.26 20.21
CA PHE A 39 10.25 5.14 20.03
C PHE A 39 11.10 4.76 18.79
N PRO A 40 11.92 5.67 18.25
CA PRO A 40 12.78 5.42 17.08
C PRO A 40 13.70 4.20 17.29
N PRO A 41 14.03 3.46 16.22
CA PRO A 41 14.94 2.31 16.33
C PRO A 41 16.37 2.76 16.55
N GLY A 42 17.18 1.91 17.22
CA GLY A 42 18.58 2.11 17.54
C GLY A 42 18.84 2.10 19.03
N MET A 43 20.12 2.07 19.40
CA MET A 43 20.56 1.97 20.79
C MET A 43 20.08 3.17 21.64
N HIS A 44 20.12 4.36 21.07
CA HIS A 44 19.70 5.60 21.74
C HIS A 44 18.22 5.97 21.51
N GLY A 45 17.43 5.09 20.86
CA GLY A 45 16.05 5.44 20.48
C GLY A 45 15.14 5.73 21.66
N ALA A 46 15.28 4.98 22.75
CA ALA A 46 14.43 5.10 23.94
C ALA A 46 14.74 6.36 24.79
N GLY A 47 16.01 6.79 24.80
CA GLY A 47 16.46 7.93 25.63
C GLY A 47 16.40 9.29 24.92
N LYS A 48 16.12 9.33 23.60
CA LYS A 48 16.09 10.58 22.86
C LYS A 48 14.74 11.27 22.98
N ARG A 49 14.72 12.49 23.49
CA ARG A 49 13.58 13.39 23.36
C ARG A 49 13.33 13.67 21.87
N PRO A 50 12.06 13.64 21.41
CA PRO A 50 11.75 13.99 20.02
C PRO A 50 12.18 15.43 19.75
N ARG A 51 13.09 15.64 18.80
CA ARG A 51 13.46 16.98 18.36
C ARG A 51 12.34 17.54 17.48
N LYS A 52 12.08 18.84 17.61
CA LYS A 52 11.21 19.56 16.67
C LYS A 52 11.77 19.41 15.26
N LEU A 53 10.96 18.86 14.35
CA LEU A 53 11.37 18.67 12.97
C LEU A 53 11.42 20.04 12.25
N THR A 54 12.48 20.23 11.47
CA THR A 54 12.54 21.33 10.49
C THR A 54 11.46 21.12 9.42
N ASN A 55 11.14 22.15 8.67
CA ASN A 55 10.18 22.05 7.56
C ASN A 55 10.62 20.99 6.53
N TYR A 56 11.88 21.00 6.12
CA TYR A 56 12.46 19.95 5.28
C TYR A 56 12.32 18.55 5.90
N GLY A 57 12.63 18.41 7.19
CA GLY A 57 12.53 17.13 7.89
C GLY A 57 11.10 16.57 7.90
N ARG A 58 10.09 17.45 8.03
CA ARG A 58 8.67 17.08 7.96
C ARG A 58 8.29 16.61 6.56
N GLN A 59 8.64 17.38 5.54
CA GLN A 59 8.39 17.03 4.14
C GLN A 59 9.05 15.71 3.75
N LEU A 60 10.31 15.51 4.15
CA LEU A 60 11.03 14.26 3.92
C LEU A 60 10.37 13.07 4.62
N LEU A 61 9.89 13.27 5.85
CA LEU A 61 9.21 12.21 6.62
C LEU A 61 7.94 11.76 5.91
N GLU A 62 7.08 12.68 5.45
CA GLU A 62 5.84 12.36 4.73
C GLU A 62 6.12 11.62 3.43
N LYS A 63 7.10 12.07 2.65
CA LYS A 63 7.55 11.36 1.44
C LYS A 63 8.00 9.93 1.76
N GLN A 64 8.84 9.74 2.78
CA GLN A 64 9.35 8.43 3.16
C GLN A 64 8.23 7.51 3.69
N LYS A 65 7.24 8.08 4.36
CA LYS A 65 6.06 7.40 4.85
C LYS A 65 5.24 6.84 3.68
N ALA A 66 4.84 7.68 2.73
CA ALA A 66 4.15 7.25 1.51
C ALA A 66 4.93 6.14 0.78
N LYS A 67 6.20 6.37 0.51
CA LYS A 67 7.08 5.40 -0.15
C LYS A 67 7.13 4.05 0.55
N ARG A 68 7.14 4.04 1.89
CA ARG A 68 7.15 2.80 2.69
C ARG A 68 5.82 2.09 2.69
N ILE A 69 4.70 2.80 2.73
CA ILE A 69 3.34 2.25 2.66
C ILE A 69 3.15 1.47 1.36
N TYR A 70 3.52 2.07 0.22
CA TYR A 70 3.37 1.43 -1.10
C TYR A 70 4.56 0.52 -1.48
N GLY A 71 5.60 0.43 -0.64
CA GLY A 71 6.76 -0.44 -0.87
C GLY A 71 7.58 -0.07 -2.10
N LEU A 72 7.67 1.22 -2.43
CA LEU A 72 8.34 1.73 -3.62
C LEU A 72 9.79 2.14 -3.35
N GLN A 73 10.61 2.07 -4.41
CA GLN A 73 11.95 2.68 -4.42
C GLN A 73 11.85 4.17 -4.78
N GLU A 74 12.88 4.95 -4.47
CA GLU A 74 12.89 6.40 -4.70
C GLU A 74 12.67 6.76 -6.18
N LYS A 75 13.40 6.10 -7.09
CA LYS A 75 13.28 6.32 -8.54
C LYS A 75 11.85 6.06 -9.03
N GLN A 76 11.22 4.97 -8.57
CA GLN A 76 9.84 4.65 -8.95
C GLN A 76 8.84 5.69 -8.43
N PHE A 77 9.03 6.14 -7.17
CA PHE A 77 8.13 7.12 -6.58
C PHE A 77 8.24 8.47 -7.30
N ARG A 78 9.47 8.90 -7.60
CA ARG A 78 9.73 10.12 -8.39
C ARG A 78 9.09 10.04 -9.79
N ASN A 79 9.19 8.90 -10.47
CA ASN A 79 8.54 8.71 -11.78
C ASN A 79 7.00 8.87 -11.69
N TYR A 80 6.36 8.44 -10.60
CA TYR A 80 4.93 8.67 -10.39
C TYR A 80 4.63 10.15 -10.14
N PHE A 81 5.47 10.84 -9.40
CA PHE A 81 5.34 12.27 -9.19
C PHE A 81 5.47 13.05 -10.50
N GLU A 82 6.47 12.77 -11.31
CA GLU A 82 6.68 13.39 -12.63
C GLU A 82 5.49 13.12 -13.58
N LYS A 83 4.91 11.92 -13.53
CA LYS A 83 3.66 11.61 -14.26
C LYS A 83 2.47 12.42 -13.75
N ALA A 84 2.39 12.65 -12.44
CA ALA A 84 1.32 13.44 -11.85
C ALA A 84 1.42 14.92 -12.22
N LEU A 85 2.64 15.49 -12.28
CA LEU A 85 2.88 16.86 -12.72
C LEU A 85 2.40 17.12 -14.15
N LYS A 86 2.48 16.14 -15.04
CA LYS A 86 2.04 16.25 -16.44
C LYS A 86 0.51 16.23 -16.61
N LYS A 87 -0.25 16.03 -15.54
CA LYS A 87 -1.71 15.96 -15.58
C LYS A 87 -2.31 17.30 -15.15
N THR A 88 -3.37 17.69 -15.83
CA THR A 88 -4.16 18.88 -15.47
C THR A 88 -4.88 18.66 -14.14
N GLY A 89 -4.90 19.67 -13.27
CA GLY A 89 -5.54 19.65 -11.96
C GLY A 89 -4.57 19.43 -10.81
N ASN A 90 -5.07 18.97 -9.67
CA ASN A 90 -4.30 18.84 -8.43
C ASN A 90 -3.29 17.69 -8.52
N THR A 91 -1.99 18.01 -8.47
CA THR A 91 -0.89 17.02 -8.54
C THR A 91 -0.94 16.00 -7.39
N SER A 92 -1.36 16.41 -6.18
CA SER A 92 -1.45 15.51 -5.03
C SER A 92 -2.49 14.41 -5.25
N ASP A 93 -3.63 14.75 -5.88
CA ASP A 93 -4.70 13.80 -6.18
C ASP A 93 -4.29 12.81 -7.28
N TRP A 94 -3.59 13.30 -8.31
CA TRP A 94 -3.06 12.43 -9.36
C TRP A 94 -1.98 11.47 -8.83
N LEU A 95 -1.10 11.96 -7.95
CA LEU A 95 -0.11 11.11 -7.31
C LEU A 95 -0.77 10.01 -6.50
N PHE A 96 -1.78 10.35 -5.69
CA PHE A 96 -2.57 9.38 -4.94
C PHE A 96 -3.24 8.36 -5.86
N ARG A 97 -3.94 8.83 -6.91
CA ARG A 97 -4.62 7.98 -7.89
C ARG A 97 -3.65 6.98 -8.54
N PHE A 98 -2.49 7.44 -9.00
CA PHE A 98 -1.50 6.54 -9.60
C PHE A 98 -0.98 5.48 -8.63
N LEU A 99 -0.84 5.81 -7.36
CA LEU A 99 -0.37 4.86 -6.35
C LEU A 99 -1.46 3.87 -5.93
N GLU A 100 -2.71 4.31 -5.81
CA GLU A 100 -3.83 3.43 -5.47
C GLU A 100 -4.26 2.55 -6.64
N SER A 101 -4.14 3.02 -7.89
CA SER A 101 -4.49 2.25 -9.10
C SER A 101 -3.44 1.20 -9.50
N ARG A 102 -2.38 0.99 -8.71
CA ARG A 102 -1.43 -0.09 -8.94
C ARG A 102 -2.07 -1.44 -8.64
N LEU A 103 -1.81 -2.42 -9.48
CA LEU A 103 -2.38 -3.77 -9.33
C LEU A 103 -2.02 -4.41 -7.98
N ASP A 104 -0.76 -4.27 -7.51
CA ASP A 104 -0.35 -4.80 -6.21
C ASP A 104 -1.13 -4.15 -5.04
N ASN A 105 -1.39 -2.86 -5.13
CA ASN A 105 -2.17 -2.16 -4.12
C ASN A 105 -3.67 -2.49 -4.22
N THR A 106 -4.22 -2.60 -5.43
CA THR A 106 -5.64 -2.98 -5.61
C THR A 106 -5.93 -4.37 -5.09
N VAL A 107 -5.05 -5.34 -5.34
CA VAL A 107 -5.14 -6.70 -4.78
C VAL A 107 -5.16 -6.68 -3.24
N TYR A 108 -4.39 -5.78 -2.62
CA TYR A 108 -4.44 -5.55 -1.18
C TYR A 108 -5.77 -4.92 -0.74
N ARG A 109 -6.26 -3.90 -1.47
CA ARG A 109 -7.54 -3.23 -1.18
C ARG A 109 -8.77 -4.13 -1.37
N LEU A 110 -8.66 -5.14 -2.22
CA LEU A 110 -9.67 -6.19 -2.37
C LEU A 110 -9.66 -7.21 -1.23
N GLY A 111 -8.69 -7.15 -0.31
CA GLY A 111 -8.54 -8.14 0.74
C GLY A 111 -7.96 -9.47 0.29
N PHE A 112 -7.53 -9.60 -0.98
CA PHE A 112 -6.93 -10.84 -1.50
C PHE A 112 -5.59 -11.16 -0.83
N ALA A 113 -4.96 -10.17 -0.21
CA ALA A 113 -3.75 -10.35 0.56
C ALA A 113 -3.80 -9.55 1.87
N PRO A 114 -3.26 -10.05 2.99
CA PRO A 114 -3.24 -9.36 4.27
C PRO A 114 -2.28 -8.17 4.33
N SER A 115 -1.38 -8.04 3.34
CA SER A 115 -0.44 -6.92 3.26
C SER A 115 -0.07 -6.59 1.82
N ARG A 116 0.29 -5.33 1.54
CA ARG A 116 0.76 -4.89 0.21
C ARG A 116 1.98 -5.69 -0.28
N ARG A 117 2.84 -6.13 0.64
CA ARG A 117 4.00 -6.95 0.28
C ARG A 117 3.59 -8.31 -0.24
N GLN A 118 2.63 -8.96 0.42
CA GLN A 118 2.10 -10.26 -0.03
C GLN A 118 1.27 -10.11 -1.30
N ALA A 119 0.48 -9.03 -1.43
CA ALA A 119 -0.22 -8.70 -2.66
C ALA A 119 0.74 -8.59 -3.85
N ARG A 120 1.85 -7.87 -3.65
CA ARG A 120 2.90 -7.77 -4.67
C ARG A 120 3.50 -9.12 -5.05
N GLN A 121 3.74 -9.99 -4.08
CA GLN A 121 4.23 -11.35 -4.32
C GLN A 121 3.21 -12.18 -5.10
N ILE A 122 1.94 -12.13 -4.74
CA ILE A 122 0.83 -12.81 -5.42
C ILE A 122 0.76 -12.37 -6.89
N VAL A 123 0.83 -11.06 -7.16
CA VAL A 123 0.84 -10.53 -8.53
C VAL A 123 2.08 -11.01 -9.28
N SER A 124 3.28 -10.86 -8.72
CA SER A 124 4.54 -11.24 -9.39
C SER A 124 4.63 -12.74 -9.70
N HIS A 125 3.96 -13.59 -8.91
CA HIS A 125 3.87 -15.03 -9.16
C HIS A 125 2.77 -15.38 -10.17
N GLY A 126 2.02 -14.37 -10.68
CA GLY A 126 1.02 -14.54 -11.73
C GLY A 126 -0.24 -15.26 -11.30
N HIS A 127 -0.66 -15.04 -10.04
CA HIS A 127 -1.92 -15.58 -9.51
C HIS A 127 -3.13 -14.70 -9.84
N ILE A 128 -2.92 -13.48 -10.37
CA ILE A 128 -3.96 -12.51 -10.68
C ILE A 128 -4.21 -12.45 -12.18
N ALA A 129 -5.49 -12.33 -12.55
CA ALA A 129 -5.93 -12.04 -13.90
C ALA A 129 -6.69 -10.70 -13.92
N VAL A 130 -6.48 -9.92 -14.98
CA VAL A 130 -7.23 -8.69 -15.28
C VAL A 130 -7.90 -8.90 -16.64
N ASN A 131 -9.21 -8.74 -16.69
CA ASN A 131 -10.03 -9.00 -17.89
C ASN A 131 -9.75 -10.38 -18.51
N GLY A 132 -9.60 -11.41 -17.67
CA GLY A 132 -9.32 -12.79 -18.07
C GLY A 132 -7.86 -13.08 -18.44
N ARG A 133 -6.99 -12.05 -18.55
CA ARG A 133 -5.57 -12.23 -18.90
C ARG A 133 -4.69 -12.21 -17.67
N LYS A 134 -3.74 -13.15 -17.59
CA LYS A 134 -2.72 -13.18 -16.52
C LYS A 134 -1.88 -11.90 -16.57
N ILE A 135 -1.76 -11.21 -15.43
CA ILE A 135 -0.86 -10.05 -15.26
C ILE A 135 0.07 -10.35 -14.08
N ASP A 136 1.38 -10.27 -14.31
CA ASP A 136 2.43 -10.50 -13.32
C ASP A 136 3.26 -9.25 -12.99
N ILE A 137 2.82 -8.09 -13.49
CA ILE A 137 3.46 -6.79 -13.28
C ILE A 137 2.77 -6.05 -12.14
N PRO A 138 3.40 -5.90 -10.94
CA PRO A 138 2.80 -5.22 -9.79
C PRO A 138 2.46 -3.74 -10.02
N SER A 139 3.20 -3.09 -10.92
CA SER A 139 3.01 -1.66 -11.26
C SER A 139 1.97 -1.43 -12.35
N TYR A 140 1.31 -2.49 -12.85
CA TYR A 140 0.23 -2.35 -13.82
C TYR A 140 -0.84 -1.39 -13.29
N GLN A 141 -1.25 -0.44 -14.13
CA GLN A 141 -2.27 0.56 -13.77
C GLN A 141 -3.64 0.06 -14.20
N ILE A 142 -4.48 -0.22 -13.24
CA ILE A 142 -5.87 -0.59 -13.50
C ILE A 142 -6.70 0.62 -13.92
N LYS A 143 -7.72 0.36 -14.73
CA LYS A 143 -8.65 1.37 -15.24
C LYS A 143 -10.06 1.10 -14.74
N VAL A 144 -10.90 2.12 -14.80
CA VAL A 144 -12.34 1.97 -14.55
C VAL A 144 -12.92 1.01 -15.59
N GLY A 145 -13.72 0.06 -15.14
CA GLY A 145 -14.28 -1.01 -15.96
C GLY A 145 -13.48 -2.32 -15.95
N ASP A 146 -12.22 -2.32 -15.49
CA ASP A 146 -11.43 -3.55 -15.42
C ASP A 146 -12.01 -4.53 -14.39
N ILE A 147 -11.96 -5.82 -14.73
CA ILE A 147 -12.36 -6.93 -13.86
C ILE A 147 -11.10 -7.64 -13.37
N ILE A 148 -10.91 -7.65 -12.06
CA ILE A 148 -9.75 -8.25 -11.41
C ILE A 148 -10.20 -9.52 -10.71
N GLY A 149 -9.56 -10.62 -10.99
CA GLY A 149 -9.87 -11.91 -10.37
C GLY A 149 -8.62 -12.72 -10.03
N ILE A 150 -8.82 -13.77 -9.25
CA ILE A 150 -7.79 -14.76 -8.98
C ILE A 150 -7.89 -15.82 -10.08
N LYS A 151 -6.76 -16.26 -10.60
CA LYS A 151 -6.68 -17.32 -11.61
C LYS A 151 -7.23 -18.64 -11.04
N GLU A 152 -8.10 -19.33 -11.78
CA GLU A 152 -8.77 -20.55 -11.32
C GLU A 152 -7.79 -21.61 -10.78
N LYS A 153 -6.71 -21.89 -11.52
CA LYS A 153 -5.65 -22.82 -11.06
C LYS A 153 -5.00 -22.40 -9.73
N SER A 154 -5.05 -21.12 -9.38
CA SER A 154 -4.47 -20.57 -8.15
C SER A 154 -5.40 -20.63 -6.96
N LEU A 155 -6.71 -20.71 -7.17
CA LEU A 155 -7.72 -20.81 -6.10
C LEU A 155 -7.54 -22.06 -5.22
N GLN A 156 -7.04 -23.13 -5.80
CA GLN A 156 -6.74 -24.39 -5.08
C GLN A 156 -5.48 -24.29 -4.19
N SER A 157 -4.72 -23.21 -4.31
CA SER A 157 -3.51 -23.02 -3.52
C SER A 157 -3.87 -22.70 -2.04
N LYS A 158 -3.07 -23.22 -1.11
CA LYS A 158 -3.15 -22.92 0.34
C LYS A 158 -3.09 -21.40 0.63
N LEU A 159 -2.53 -20.60 -0.28
CA LEU A 159 -2.48 -19.13 -0.17
C LEU A 159 -3.85 -18.47 -0.07
N PHE A 160 -4.87 -19.06 -0.71
CA PHE A 160 -6.23 -18.55 -0.80
C PHE A 160 -7.23 -19.30 0.07
N GLY A 161 -6.79 -20.32 0.83
CA GLY A 161 -7.66 -21.13 1.67
C GLY A 161 -8.52 -20.31 2.65
N ASP A 162 -7.92 -19.32 3.31
CA ASP A 162 -8.62 -18.43 4.25
C ASP A 162 -9.25 -17.18 3.60
N LEU A 163 -9.18 -17.08 2.26
CA LEU A 163 -9.62 -15.87 1.57
C LEU A 163 -11.12 -15.59 1.79
N LYS A 164 -11.97 -16.61 1.65
CA LYS A 164 -13.42 -16.48 1.86
C LYS A 164 -13.75 -15.97 3.27
N ASN A 165 -13.03 -16.45 4.29
CA ASN A 165 -13.22 -16.00 5.68
C ASN A 165 -12.77 -14.55 5.88
N ARG A 166 -11.71 -14.12 5.22
CA ARG A 166 -11.22 -12.71 5.26
C ARG A 166 -12.19 -11.77 4.56
N LEU A 167 -12.71 -12.16 3.42
CA LEU A 167 -13.67 -11.34 2.66
C LEU A 167 -15.01 -11.20 3.39
N LYS A 168 -15.49 -12.23 4.10
CA LYS A 168 -16.68 -12.15 4.93
C LYS A 168 -16.57 -11.14 6.07
N LYS A 169 -15.37 -10.87 6.58
CA LYS A 169 -15.13 -9.87 7.62
C LYS A 169 -15.24 -8.42 7.11
N GLY A 170 -15.36 -8.20 5.81
CA GLY A 170 -15.58 -6.88 5.20
C GLY A 170 -14.46 -5.86 5.44
N GLU A 171 -13.34 -6.28 6.01
CA GLU A 171 -12.25 -5.37 6.36
C GLU A 171 -11.51 -4.93 5.09
N GLY A 172 -11.68 -3.67 4.71
CA GLY A 172 -10.77 -2.98 3.81
C GLY A 172 -11.17 -2.86 2.35
N LEU A 173 -12.39 -3.24 1.96
CA LEU A 173 -12.85 -3.01 0.58
C LEU A 173 -12.92 -1.50 0.31
N ALA A 174 -12.20 -1.06 -0.70
CA ALA A 174 -12.22 0.36 -1.08
C ALA A 174 -13.52 0.70 -1.83
N PRO A 175 -14.12 1.90 -1.64
CA PRO A 175 -15.43 2.27 -2.22
C PRO A 175 -15.47 2.22 -3.75
N TRP A 176 -14.32 2.36 -4.41
CA TRP A 176 -14.20 2.33 -5.87
C TRP A 176 -14.07 0.91 -6.47
N LEU A 177 -14.17 -0.12 -5.62
CA LEU A 177 -14.10 -1.54 -6.00
C LEU A 177 -15.41 -2.23 -5.63
N ASN A 178 -15.98 -2.97 -6.55
CA ASN A 178 -17.14 -3.82 -6.32
C ASN A 178 -16.72 -5.29 -6.45
N LEU A 179 -16.83 -6.04 -5.35
CA LEU A 179 -16.46 -7.45 -5.29
C LEU A 179 -17.71 -8.32 -5.47
N SER A 180 -17.72 -9.18 -6.48
CA SER A 180 -18.69 -10.26 -6.58
C SER A 180 -18.28 -11.39 -5.62
N GLY A 181 -19.13 -11.67 -4.63
CA GLY A 181 -18.79 -12.59 -3.53
C GLY A 181 -18.61 -14.04 -3.97
N GLU A 182 -19.32 -14.49 -5.00
CA GLU A 182 -19.30 -15.87 -5.46
C GLU A 182 -18.06 -16.22 -6.30
N ASP A 183 -17.71 -15.35 -7.26
CA ASP A 183 -16.67 -15.60 -8.24
C ASP A 183 -15.27 -15.12 -7.84
N LEU A 184 -15.13 -14.44 -6.70
CA LEU A 184 -13.90 -13.77 -6.29
C LEU A 184 -13.34 -12.83 -7.39
N LYS A 185 -14.25 -12.23 -8.16
CA LYS A 185 -13.96 -11.22 -9.17
C LYS A 185 -14.40 -9.85 -8.68
N ALA A 186 -13.59 -8.85 -8.91
CA ALA A 186 -13.89 -7.48 -8.53
C ALA A 186 -13.89 -6.58 -9.75
N LYS A 187 -14.90 -5.72 -9.88
CA LYS A 187 -14.98 -4.70 -10.91
C LYS A 187 -14.55 -3.35 -10.36
N VAL A 188 -13.75 -2.62 -11.12
CA VAL A 188 -13.39 -1.23 -10.81
C VAL A 188 -14.50 -0.32 -11.28
N ILE A 189 -15.21 0.33 -10.35
CA ILE A 189 -16.39 1.17 -10.66
C ILE A 189 -16.04 2.65 -10.79
N ALA A 190 -15.03 3.13 -10.07
CA ALA A 190 -14.63 4.53 -10.08
C ALA A 190 -13.10 4.68 -10.01
N ARG A 191 -12.60 5.91 -10.11
CA ARG A 191 -11.20 6.23 -9.81
C ARG A 191 -11.01 6.45 -8.32
N PRO A 192 -9.89 6.02 -7.73
CA PRO A 192 -9.59 6.32 -6.33
C PRO A 192 -9.57 7.83 -6.06
N ASN A 193 -10.24 8.27 -4.99
CA ASN A 193 -10.18 9.65 -4.52
C ASN A 193 -9.50 9.70 -3.13
N PRO A 194 -8.73 10.75 -2.83
CA PRO A 194 -8.06 10.90 -1.53
C PRO A 194 -9.02 10.87 -0.33
N GLY A 195 -10.26 11.38 -0.49
CA GLY A 195 -11.27 11.40 0.55
C GLY A 195 -11.87 10.03 0.89
N ASP A 196 -11.77 9.06 -0.02
CA ASP A 196 -12.41 7.75 0.14
C ASP A 196 -11.65 6.82 1.09
N LEU A 197 -10.40 7.14 1.40
CA LEU A 197 -9.50 6.27 2.14
C LEU A 197 -8.77 7.02 3.23
N ALA A 198 -8.84 6.52 4.45
CA ALA A 198 -8.05 7.01 5.58
C ALA A 198 -6.56 6.61 5.45
N VAL A 199 -5.88 7.10 4.41
CA VAL A 199 -4.42 6.98 4.29
C VAL A 199 -3.80 8.18 4.99
N ASN A 200 -3.19 7.93 6.16
CA ASN A 200 -2.56 8.98 6.96
C ASN A 200 -1.26 9.47 6.30
N VAL A 201 -1.38 10.19 5.18
CA VAL A 201 -0.26 10.79 4.42
C VAL A 201 -0.69 12.17 3.96
N ASP A 202 0.13 13.16 4.25
CA ASP A 202 -0.05 14.50 3.70
C ASP A 202 0.55 14.60 2.29
N TRP A 203 -0.31 14.45 1.29
CA TRP A 203 0.08 14.47 -0.12
C TRP A 203 0.54 15.85 -0.59
N ARG A 204 0.02 16.94 -0.01
CA ARG A 204 0.42 18.32 -0.35
C ARG A 204 1.86 18.57 0.06
N THR A 205 2.21 18.20 1.27
CA THR A 205 3.57 18.28 1.79
C THR A 205 4.58 17.50 0.93
N ILE A 206 4.16 16.37 0.31
CA ILE A 206 5.00 15.61 -0.61
C ILE A 206 5.22 16.39 -1.93
N VAL A 207 4.16 17.01 -2.45
CA VAL A 207 4.29 17.85 -3.67
C VAL A 207 5.26 19.00 -3.41
N GLU A 208 5.13 19.72 -2.29
CA GLU A 208 6.06 20.79 -1.89
C GLU A 208 7.51 20.32 -1.80
N PHE A 209 7.74 19.08 -1.32
CA PHE A 209 9.10 18.52 -1.23
C PHE A 209 9.77 18.37 -2.59
N TYR A 210 9.03 17.98 -3.62
CA TYR A 210 9.56 17.77 -4.96
C TYR A 210 9.53 19.01 -5.86
N SER A 211 8.80 20.06 -5.46
CA SER A 211 8.70 21.33 -6.19
C SER A 211 9.82 22.32 -5.87
N LYS A 212 10.74 21.93 -4.98
CA LYS A 212 11.95 22.69 -4.59
C LYS A 212 13.15 22.30 -5.48
#